data_b270c286b8ac088715772c7950337f45
#
_entry.id   b270c286b8ac088715772c7950337f45
#
_cell.length_a   1.000
_cell.length_b   1.000
_cell.length_c   1.000
_cell.angle_alpha   90.00
_cell.angle_beta   90.00
_cell.angle_gamma   90.00
#
_symmetry.space_group_name_H-M   'P 1'
#
loop_
_entity.id
_entity.type
_entity.pdbx_description
1 polymer ?
#
loop_
_entity_poly.entity_id
_entity_poly.type
_entity_poly.pdbx_seq_one_letter_code
_entity_poly.pdbx_strand_id
1 'polypeptide(L)'
;MSNVESERKIKMNALEIKGKVNTALCYAKVVEDEAIEQIRRMCDYAMTEGSQIRIMPDVHAGKGCTIGTTMTITDKAVPNVVGVDIGCGMYTVNLGKDEIDFEKVDEAAHFIPSGREVWEGRQEKFDLTALRCYRELKDAKRLARSLGTLGGGNHFIEIDEAADGTKYLVIHSGSRNLGKQVAELYQKLAINLNRGYGEYLEKRDEIIRTYKEQGRKREIQDALKQLHWQVYESPTSMPEDLCYLEGIYLEDYLHDVEICQAFARRSREKMAEVILERTVMTGSDAFHTIHNYIDTDEMILRKGAIAAHKGEKVLIPINMKDGSILAIGKGNPEWNFSAPHGAG
;
A
#
# COMPACT_ATOMS: atom_id res chain seq x y z
N MET A 1 4.59 48.17 18.03
CA MET A 1 3.42 47.35 18.45
C MET A 1 3.57 46.01 17.76
N SER A 2 4.09 45.05 18.50
CA SER A 2 4.42 43.69 18.04
C SER A 2 3.16 42.84 18.10
N ASN A 3 2.61 42.44 16.95
CA ASN A 3 1.62 41.39 16.88
C ASN A 3 2.32 40.05 17.06
N VAL A 4 2.32 39.54 18.29
CA VAL A 4 2.55 38.16 18.61
C VAL A 4 1.22 37.47 18.43
N GLU A 5 0.91 37.00 17.22
CA GLU A 5 -0.12 36.03 17.01
C GLU A 5 0.30 34.74 17.68
N SER A 6 -0.36 34.46 18.80
CA SER A 6 -0.22 33.22 19.52
C SER A 6 -0.62 32.05 18.63
N GLU A 7 0.35 31.26 18.19
CA GLU A 7 0.13 29.88 17.72
C GLU A 7 -0.60 29.12 18.83
N ARG A 8 -1.92 29.06 18.75
CA ARG A 8 -2.71 28.10 19.53
C ARG A 8 -2.33 26.71 19.03
N LYS A 9 -1.37 26.08 19.69
CA LYS A 9 -1.18 24.63 19.60
C LYS A 9 -2.50 23.99 20.01
N ILE A 10 -3.31 23.58 19.04
CA ILE A 10 -4.43 22.68 19.27
C ILE A 10 -3.78 21.36 19.70
N LYS A 11 -3.66 21.12 20.99
CA LYS A 11 -3.43 19.76 21.52
C LYS A 11 -4.68 18.97 21.19
N MET A 12 -4.69 18.29 20.04
CA MET A 12 -5.67 17.24 19.81
C MET A 12 -5.34 16.12 20.80
N ASN A 13 -6.24 15.87 21.74
CA ASN A 13 -6.12 14.75 22.66
C ASN A 13 -6.27 13.48 21.82
N ALA A 14 -5.14 12.78 21.57
CA ALA A 14 -5.15 11.49 20.93
C ALA A 14 -5.66 10.43 21.93
N LEU A 15 -6.46 9.48 21.46
CA LEU A 15 -6.83 8.30 22.23
C LEU A 15 -5.62 7.33 22.21
N GLU A 16 -5.10 6.99 23.39
CA GLU A 16 -4.08 5.96 23.53
C GLU A 16 -4.71 4.57 23.50
N ILE A 17 -4.31 3.74 22.54
CA ILE A 17 -4.70 2.32 22.46
C ILE A 17 -3.48 1.47 22.76
N LYS A 18 -3.48 0.85 23.95
CA LYS A 18 -2.34 0.10 24.48
C LYS A 18 -2.47 -1.39 24.17
N GLY A 19 -1.45 -1.95 23.55
CA GLY A 19 -1.19 -3.38 23.47
C GLY A 19 -0.11 -3.82 24.47
N LYS A 20 0.34 -5.06 24.34
CA LYS A 20 1.38 -5.65 25.22
C LYS A 20 2.79 -5.14 24.88
N VAL A 21 3.05 -4.83 23.62
CA VAL A 21 4.37 -4.46 23.09
C VAL A 21 4.46 -2.98 22.81
N ASN A 22 3.40 -2.37 22.23
CA ASN A 22 3.41 -0.98 21.82
C ASN A 22 2.08 -0.27 22.12
N THR A 23 2.04 1.04 21.88
CA THR A 23 0.87 1.90 22.04
C THR A 23 0.67 2.71 20.76
N ALA A 24 -0.53 2.67 20.22
CA ALA A 24 -0.94 3.52 19.11
C ALA A 24 -1.60 4.81 19.62
N LEU A 25 -1.37 5.93 18.91
CA LEU A 25 -2.09 7.19 19.14
C LEU A 25 -3.13 7.37 18.03
N CYS A 26 -4.40 7.40 18.41
CA CYS A 26 -5.52 7.56 17.50
C CYS A 26 -6.08 8.99 17.58
N TYR A 27 -6.18 9.65 16.42
CA TYR A 27 -6.64 11.05 16.30
C TYR A 27 -8.12 11.16 15.89
N ALA A 28 -8.81 10.03 15.77
CA ALA A 28 -10.25 10.03 15.50
C ALA A 28 -11.05 10.43 16.74
N LYS A 29 -12.14 11.17 16.54
CA LYS A 29 -13.07 11.54 17.60
C LYS A 29 -14.02 10.40 17.98
N VAL A 30 -14.36 9.58 17.00
CA VAL A 30 -15.22 8.40 17.15
C VAL A 30 -14.49 7.24 16.48
N VAL A 31 -14.37 6.11 17.16
CA VAL A 31 -13.73 4.90 16.66
C VAL A 31 -14.64 3.72 16.98
N GLU A 32 -14.88 2.88 16.01
CA GLU A 32 -15.67 1.65 16.18
C GLU A 32 -14.90 0.64 17.07
N ASP A 33 -15.63 -0.13 17.88
CA ASP A 33 -15.04 -1.09 18.79
C ASP A 33 -14.17 -2.13 18.07
N GLU A 34 -14.58 -2.56 16.88
CA GLU A 34 -13.81 -3.48 16.03
C GLU A 34 -12.45 -2.87 15.62
N ALA A 35 -12.43 -1.59 15.26
CA ALA A 35 -11.20 -0.89 14.91
C ALA A 35 -10.26 -0.75 16.11
N ILE A 36 -10.80 -0.44 17.30
CA ILE A 36 -10.02 -0.38 18.56
C ILE A 36 -9.38 -1.73 18.84
N GLU A 37 -10.12 -2.82 18.68
CA GLU A 37 -9.60 -4.17 18.92
C GLU A 37 -8.54 -4.58 17.90
N GLN A 38 -8.71 -4.24 16.60
CA GLN A 38 -7.69 -4.48 15.59
C GLN A 38 -6.39 -3.71 15.89
N ILE A 39 -6.47 -2.45 16.31
CA ILE A 39 -5.30 -1.66 16.69
C ILE A 39 -4.62 -2.26 17.92
N ARG A 40 -5.37 -2.60 18.96
CA ARG A 40 -4.85 -3.23 20.18
C ARG A 40 -4.13 -4.54 19.86
N ARG A 41 -4.80 -5.41 19.08
CA ARG A 41 -4.25 -6.68 18.64
C ARG A 41 -2.93 -6.51 17.87
N MET A 42 -2.85 -5.53 16.97
CA MET A 42 -1.62 -5.21 16.25
C MET A 42 -0.50 -4.80 17.24
N CYS A 43 -0.81 -3.97 18.23
CA CYS A 43 0.13 -3.50 19.25
C CYS A 43 0.54 -4.59 20.27
N ASP A 44 -0.04 -5.78 20.22
CA ASP A 44 0.32 -6.91 21.11
C ASP A 44 1.58 -7.67 20.63
N TYR A 45 2.07 -7.44 19.42
CA TYR A 45 3.09 -8.26 18.78
C TYR A 45 4.37 -7.51 18.42
N ALA A 46 5.47 -8.27 18.39
CA ALA A 46 6.84 -7.77 18.24
C ALA A 46 7.11 -6.97 16.96
N MET A 47 6.29 -7.14 15.89
CA MET A 47 6.47 -6.36 14.67
C MET A 47 6.18 -4.86 14.85
N THR A 48 5.63 -4.46 15.99
CA THR A 48 5.40 -3.05 16.33
C THR A 48 6.43 -2.48 17.32
N GLU A 49 7.39 -3.29 17.77
CA GLU A 49 8.39 -2.87 18.74
C GLU A 49 9.22 -1.68 18.20
N GLY A 50 9.30 -0.62 18.98
CA GLY A 50 10.00 0.61 18.60
C GLY A 50 9.32 1.45 17.51
N SER A 51 8.21 0.99 16.94
CA SER A 51 7.48 1.69 15.90
C SER A 51 6.63 2.85 16.45
N GLN A 52 6.58 3.94 15.72
CA GLN A 52 5.65 5.04 15.97
C GLN A 52 4.34 4.77 15.22
N ILE A 53 3.29 4.37 15.94
CA ILE A 53 1.99 4.03 15.35
C ILE A 53 1.04 5.22 15.52
N ARG A 54 0.48 5.70 14.40
CA ARG A 54 -0.45 6.81 14.34
C ARG A 54 -1.68 6.42 13.53
N ILE A 55 -2.83 6.68 14.09
CA ILE A 55 -4.12 6.32 13.48
C ILE A 55 -4.85 7.60 13.09
N MET A 56 -5.19 7.71 11.82
CA MET A 56 -5.78 8.90 11.22
C MET A 56 -7.25 9.07 11.62
N PRO A 57 -7.80 10.29 11.51
CA PRO A 57 -9.18 10.61 11.93
C PRO A 57 -10.29 9.82 11.23
N ASP A 58 -10.06 9.30 10.02
CA ASP A 58 -10.98 8.53 9.19
C ASP A 58 -10.88 7.01 9.36
N VAL A 59 -10.28 6.58 10.48
CA VAL A 59 -10.04 5.17 10.80
C VAL A 59 -11.32 4.33 10.80
N HIS A 60 -11.22 3.16 10.20
CA HIS A 60 -12.23 2.10 10.25
C HIS A 60 -11.60 0.71 10.14
N ALA A 61 -12.40 -0.32 10.45
CA ALA A 61 -11.93 -1.71 10.40
C ALA A 61 -11.47 -2.10 8.99
N GLY A 62 -10.37 -2.85 8.91
CA GLY A 62 -9.77 -3.30 7.66
C GLY A 62 -9.24 -4.72 7.74
N LYS A 63 -8.78 -5.27 6.61
CA LYS A 63 -8.16 -6.59 6.58
C LYS A 63 -6.70 -6.50 7.07
N GLY A 64 -6.37 -7.25 8.11
CA GLY A 64 -5.03 -7.31 8.73
C GLY A 64 -4.79 -6.21 9.77
N CYS A 65 -5.07 -4.96 9.43
CA CYS A 65 -5.13 -3.84 10.38
C CYS A 65 -6.13 -2.80 9.91
N THR A 66 -6.40 -1.80 10.75
CA THR A 66 -7.30 -0.69 10.42
C THR A 66 -6.80 0.11 9.21
N ILE A 67 -7.74 0.59 8.39
CA ILE A 67 -7.51 1.64 7.41
C ILE A 67 -7.39 2.97 8.18
N GLY A 68 -6.52 3.87 7.73
CA GLY A 68 -6.10 5.04 8.49
C GLY A 68 -4.86 4.81 9.36
N THR A 69 -4.15 3.70 9.16
CA THR A 69 -2.92 3.38 9.92
C THR A 69 -1.67 3.91 9.24
N THR A 70 -0.81 4.57 10.02
CA THR A 70 0.57 4.89 9.63
C THR A 70 1.52 4.42 10.74
N MET A 71 2.63 3.81 10.35
CA MET A 71 3.58 3.20 11.26
C MET A 71 5.01 3.30 10.73
N THR A 72 5.96 3.70 11.58
CA THR A 72 7.38 3.59 11.22
C THR A 72 7.80 2.13 11.24
N ILE A 73 8.59 1.73 10.24
CA ILE A 73 9.18 0.39 10.15
C ILE A 73 10.56 0.45 10.81
N THR A 74 10.84 -0.45 11.75
CA THR A 74 12.15 -0.63 12.36
C THR A 74 12.94 -1.71 11.62
N ASP A 75 12.63 -2.97 11.90
CA ASP A 75 13.30 -4.14 11.35
C ASP A 75 12.32 -5.21 10.86
N LYS A 76 11.01 -4.95 10.96
CA LYS A 76 9.93 -5.88 10.60
C LYS A 76 8.83 -5.18 9.84
N ALA A 77 8.30 -5.83 8.80
CA ALA A 77 7.09 -5.37 8.12
C ALA A 77 6.10 -6.53 7.88
N VAL A 78 4.82 -6.22 8.00
CA VAL A 78 3.71 -7.15 7.73
C VAL A 78 3.09 -6.79 6.38
N PRO A 79 3.16 -7.65 5.35
CA PRO A 79 2.60 -7.34 4.04
C PRO A 79 1.10 -6.99 4.07
N ASN A 80 0.30 -7.68 4.89
CA ASN A 80 -1.13 -7.37 5.06
C ASN A 80 -1.41 -5.99 5.65
N VAL A 81 -0.45 -5.40 6.38
CA VAL A 81 -0.59 -4.05 6.95
C VAL A 81 -0.38 -2.97 5.89
N VAL A 82 0.28 -3.25 4.77
CA VAL A 82 0.28 -2.38 3.58
C VAL A 82 -1.03 -2.54 2.80
N GLY A 83 -1.50 -3.77 2.69
CA GLY A 83 -2.68 -4.15 1.92
C GLY A 83 -2.34 -4.78 0.57
N VAL A 84 -3.37 -5.29 -0.11
CA VAL A 84 -3.20 -6.03 -1.37
C VAL A 84 -3.10 -5.11 -2.60
N ASP A 85 -3.59 -3.88 -2.52
CA ASP A 85 -3.47 -2.92 -3.62
C ASP A 85 -2.33 -1.93 -3.32
N ILE A 86 -1.10 -2.46 -3.46
CA ILE A 86 0.13 -1.70 -3.21
C ILE A 86 0.19 -0.51 -4.18
N GLY A 87 0.42 0.68 -3.65
CA GLY A 87 0.54 1.91 -4.45
C GLY A 87 -0.81 2.49 -4.90
N CYS A 88 -1.95 2.00 -4.33
CA CYS A 88 -3.24 2.62 -4.56
C CYS A 88 -3.22 4.09 -4.14
N GLY A 89 -3.85 4.94 -4.95
CA GLY A 89 -3.87 6.38 -4.74
C GLY A 89 -4.43 7.15 -5.92
N MET A 90 -4.41 8.47 -5.79
CA MET A 90 -4.92 9.42 -6.76
C MET A 90 -3.80 9.98 -7.64
N TYR A 91 -4.12 10.26 -8.88
CA TYR A 91 -3.35 11.13 -9.76
C TYR A 91 -4.24 12.30 -10.17
N THR A 92 -3.82 13.49 -9.81
CA THR A 92 -4.58 14.73 -10.02
C THR A 92 -3.88 15.59 -11.06
N VAL A 93 -4.59 15.99 -12.10
CA VAL A 93 -4.08 16.83 -13.19
C VAL A 93 -4.91 18.11 -13.29
N ASN A 94 -4.29 19.27 -13.20
CA ASN A 94 -4.95 20.55 -13.38
C ASN A 94 -5.25 20.77 -14.87
N LEU A 95 -6.53 20.91 -15.23
CA LEU A 95 -7.03 21.13 -16.59
C LEU A 95 -7.26 22.62 -16.93
N GLY A 96 -7.05 23.52 -15.94
CA GLY A 96 -7.38 24.94 -16.14
C GLY A 96 -8.87 25.21 -15.98
N LYS A 97 -9.34 26.29 -16.65
CA LYS A 97 -10.72 26.78 -16.53
C LYS A 97 -11.55 26.65 -17.80
N ASP A 98 -10.96 26.10 -18.85
CA ASP A 98 -11.64 25.95 -20.14
C ASP A 98 -12.88 25.05 -20.02
N GLU A 99 -13.83 25.24 -20.93
CA GLU A 99 -15.02 24.39 -21.02
C GLU A 99 -14.62 22.96 -21.39
N ILE A 100 -15.24 21.99 -20.73
CA ILE A 100 -15.01 20.57 -20.93
C ILE A 100 -16.19 19.92 -21.64
N ASP A 101 -15.89 19.19 -22.69
CA ASP A 101 -16.83 18.31 -23.36
C ASP A 101 -16.92 16.99 -22.58
N PHE A 102 -17.87 16.91 -21.66
CA PHE A 102 -18.05 15.76 -20.79
C PHE A 102 -18.44 14.49 -21.53
N GLU A 103 -19.10 14.59 -22.71
CA GLU A 103 -19.40 13.41 -23.54
C GLU A 103 -18.12 12.77 -24.05
N LYS A 104 -17.17 13.57 -24.53
CA LYS A 104 -15.85 13.06 -24.94
C LYS A 104 -15.03 12.51 -23.79
N VAL A 105 -15.12 13.11 -22.60
CA VAL A 105 -14.45 12.57 -21.40
C VAL A 105 -15.01 11.20 -21.03
N ASP A 106 -16.34 11.05 -21.07
CA ASP A 106 -17.03 9.78 -20.80
C ASP A 106 -16.62 8.71 -21.82
N GLU A 107 -16.62 9.03 -23.11
CA GLU A 107 -16.14 8.13 -24.17
C GLU A 107 -14.67 7.73 -23.96
N ALA A 108 -13.80 8.68 -23.59
CA ALA A 108 -12.39 8.42 -23.32
C ALA A 108 -12.19 7.53 -22.09
N ALA A 109 -12.97 7.75 -21.02
CA ALA A 109 -12.96 6.94 -19.82
C ALA A 109 -13.45 5.51 -20.09
N HIS A 110 -14.52 5.35 -20.88
CA HIS A 110 -15.03 4.03 -21.29
C HIS A 110 -14.08 3.26 -22.21
N PHE A 111 -13.20 3.94 -22.92
CA PHE A 111 -12.15 3.30 -23.71
C PHE A 111 -11.09 2.62 -22.85
N ILE A 112 -10.89 3.07 -21.61
CA ILE A 112 -9.92 2.48 -20.68
C ILE A 112 -10.48 1.19 -20.10
N PRO A 113 -9.78 0.03 -20.23
CA PRO A 113 -10.25 -1.22 -19.66
C PRO A 113 -10.45 -1.13 -18.15
N SER A 114 -11.59 -1.64 -17.66
CA SER A 114 -11.99 -1.59 -16.26
C SER A 114 -12.23 -2.99 -15.68
N GLY A 115 -12.51 -3.07 -14.38
CA GLY A 115 -12.76 -4.33 -13.71
C GLY A 115 -11.60 -5.32 -13.85
N ARG A 116 -11.86 -6.46 -14.48
CA ARG A 116 -10.86 -7.51 -14.74
C ARG A 116 -10.23 -7.38 -16.13
N GLU A 117 -10.68 -6.48 -16.97
CA GLU A 117 -10.18 -6.33 -18.32
C GLU A 117 -8.77 -5.71 -18.34
N VAL A 118 -8.04 -6.01 -19.41
CA VAL A 118 -6.73 -5.47 -19.69
C VAL A 118 -6.64 -5.14 -21.19
N TRP A 119 -5.68 -4.31 -21.55
CA TRP A 119 -5.43 -4.00 -22.97
C TRP A 119 -5.14 -5.26 -23.80
N GLU A 120 -5.49 -5.24 -25.08
CA GLU A 120 -5.13 -6.32 -26.03
C GLU A 120 -3.61 -6.44 -26.17
N GLY A 121 -2.90 -5.31 -26.20
CA GLY A 121 -1.45 -5.19 -26.27
C GLY A 121 -0.86 -4.43 -25.07
N ARG A 122 0.45 -4.44 -24.94
CA ARG A 122 1.15 -3.59 -23.97
C ARG A 122 1.07 -2.14 -24.39
N GLN A 123 0.70 -1.26 -23.49
CA GLN A 123 0.67 0.19 -23.75
C GLN A 123 2.09 0.78 -23.74
N GLU A 124 2.97 0.24 -22.90
CA GLU A 124 4.38 0.58 -22.86
C GLU A 124 5.22 -0.54 -22.25
N LYS A 125 6.53 -0.38 -22.28
CA LYS A 125 7.46 -1.33 -21.65
C LYS A 125 7.64 -0.95 -20.18
N PHE A 126 7.20 -1.84 -19.27
CA PHE A 126 7.52 -1.81 -17.85
C PHE A 126 8.23 -3.11 -17.49
N ASP A 127 9.38 -3.02 -16.80
CA ASP A 127 10.22 -4.19 -16.53
C ASP A 127 9.77 -4.91 -15.25
N LEU A 128 8.86 -5.87 -15.41
CA LEU A 128 8.43 -6.74 -14.31
C LEU A 128 9.51 -7.76 -13.90
N THR A 129 10.54 -7.99 -14.74
CA THR A 129 11.59 -8.99 -14.44
C THR A 129 12.54 -8.52 -13.35
N ALA A 130 12.49 -7.24 -12.99
CA ALA A 130 13.23 -6.67 -11.87
C ALA A 130 12.71 -7.13 -10.50
N LEU A 131 11.45 -7.60 -10.41
CA LEU A 131 10.88 -8.13 -9.16
C LEU A 131 11.65 -9.37 -8.69
N ARG A 132 11.96 -9.42 -7.41
CA ARG A 132 12.58 -10.60 -6.77
C ARG A 132 11.68 -11.83 -6.87
N CYS A 133 10.36 -11.62 -6.69
CA CYS A 133 9.35 -12.68 -6.81
C CYS A 133 8.84 -12.90 -8.25
N TYR A 134 9.52 -12.39 -9.28
CA TYR A 134 9.04 -12.47 -10.68
C TYR A 134 8.69 -13.88 -11.13
N ARG A 135 9.46 -14.90 -10.71
CA ARG A 135 9.28 -16.30 -11.14
C ARG A 135 8.02 -16.94 -10.56
N GLU A 136 7.53 -16.43 -9.45
CA GLU A 136 6.33 -16.86 -8.73
C GLU A 136 5.05 -16.20 -9.26
N LEU A 137 5.18 -15.13 -10.07
CA LEU A 137 4.05 -14.41 -10.63
C LEU A 137 3.33 -15.24 -11.68
N LYS A 138 2.00 -15.22 -11.62
CA LYS A 138 1.13 -15.86 -12.59
C LYS A 138 0.77 -14.90 -13.71
N ASP A 139 0.84 -15.37 -14.95
CA ASP A 139 0.44 -14.63 -16.15
C ASP A 139 1.10 -13.24 -16.29
N ALA A 140 2.43 -13.21 -16.25
CA ALA A 140 3.21 -11.98 -16.38
C ALA A 140 2.86 -11.17 -17.67
N LYS A 141 2.43 -11.84 -18.74
CA LYS A 141 1.98 -11.17 -19.97
C LYS A 141 0.70 -10.36 -19.73
N ARG A 142 -0.25 -10.91 -18.99
CA ARG A 142 -1.48 -10.21 -18.61
C ARG A 142 -1.20 -9.06 -17.63
N LEU A 143 -0.31 -9.28 -16.65
CA LEU A 143 0.13 -8.22 -15.74
C LEU A 143 0.72 -7.03 -16.51
N ALA A 144 1.60 -7.28 -17.48
CA ALA A 144 2.17 -6.21 -18.29
C ALA A 144 1.12 -5.45 -19.13
N ARG A 145 0.01 -6.09 -19.53
CA ARG A 145 -1.11 -5.46 -20.23
C ARG A 145 -2.09 -4.72 -19.32
N SER A 146 -1.97 -4.88 -18.01
CA SER A 146 -2.83 -4.18 -17.05
C SER A 146 -2.35 -2.76 -16.72
N LEU A 147 -1.17 -2.36 -17.17
CA LEU A 147 -0.70 -0.98 -17.02
C LEU A 147 -1.61 -0.02 -17.82
N GLY A 148 -2.06 1.05 -17.18
CA GLY A 148 -3.00 2.00 -17.78
C GLY A 148 -4.44 1.49 -17.82
N THR A 149 -4.84 0.57 -16.94
CA THR A 149 -6.23 0.11 -16.77
C THR A 149 -6.79 0.55 -15.42
N LEU A 150 -8.08 0.89 -15.38
CA LEU A 150 -8.70 1.46 -14.19
C LEU A 150 -8.84 0.45 -13.04
N GLY A 151 -9.38 -0.72 -13.31
CA GLY A 151 -9.72 -1.67 -12.29
C GLY A 151 -11.17 -1.61 -11.83
N GLY A 152 -11.41 -2.14 -10.64
CA GLY A 152 -12.74 -2.21 -10.05
C GLY A 152 -12.72 -1.87 -8.56
N GLY A 153 -13.85 -2.04 -7.89
CA GLY A 153 -14.02 -1.64 -6.51
C GLY A 153 -14.28 -0.14 -6.41
N ASN A 154 -13.51 0.55 -5.57
CA ASN A 154 -13.59 1.99 -5.37
C ASN A 154 -12.73 2.83 -6.34
N HIS A 155 -12.18 2.23 -7.41
CA HIS A 155 -11.43 2.96 -8.42
C HIS A 155 -12.35 3.78 -9.31
N PHE A 156 -11.94 5.01 -9.62
CA PHE A 156 -12.74 5.94 -10.42
C PHE A 156 -11.88 6.87 -11.28
N ILE A 157 -12.52 7.50 -12.24
CA ILE A 157 -12.05 8.64 -13.01
C ILE A 157 -13.14 9.71 -12.88
N GLU A 158 -12.77 10.90 -12.42
CA GLU A 158 -13.70 12.00 -12.26
C GLU A 158 -13.08 13.34 -12.64
N ILE A 159 -13.93 14.35 -12.84
CA ILE A 159 -13.50 15.74 -12.98
C ILE A 159 -14.14 16.52 -11.84
N ASP A 160 -13.28 17.09 -11.01
CA ASP A 160 -13.66 18.01 -9.94
C ASP A 160 -13.51 19.45 -10.40
N GLU A 161 -14.39 20.34 -9.93
CA GLU A 161 -14.30 21.77 -10.15
C GLU A 161 -14.12 22.52 -8.82
N ALA A 162 -13.07 23.31 -8.73
CA ALA A 162 -12.82 24.16 -7.58
C ALA A 162 -13.69 25.44 -7.61
N ALA A 163 -13.84 26.10 -6.47
CA ALA A 163 -14.67 27.30 -6.31
C ALA A 163 -14.27 28.47 -7.24
N ASP A 164 -13.04 28.49 -7.74
CA ASP A 164 -12.54 29.50 -8.66
C ASP A 164 -12.74 29.11 -10.15
N GLY A 165 -13.41 27.98 -10.42
CA GLY A 165 -13.67 27.42 -11.75
C GLY A 165 -12.52 26.59 -12.35
N THR A 166 -11.44 26.35 -11.59
CA THR A 166 -10.37 25.46 -12.02
C THR A 166 -10.84 24.00 -11.97
N LYS A 167 -10.64 23.27 -13.04
CA LYS A 167 -11.02 21.86 -13.18
C LYS A 167 -9.84 20.93 -13.01
N TYR A 168 -10.08 19.77 -12.43
CA TYR A 168 -9.06 18.76 -12.16
C TYR A 168 -9.53 17.39 -12.63
N LEU A 169 -8.70 16.71 -13.42
CA LEU A 169 -8.90 15.29 -13.70
C LEU A 169 -8.31 14.50 -12.54
N VAL A 170 -9.11 13.67 -11.90
CA VAL A 170 -8.70 12.81 -10.78
C VAL A 170 -8.86 11.35 -11.18
N ILE A 171 -7.79 10.57 -11.06
CA ILE A 171 -7.77 9.13 -11.36
C ILE A 171 -7.36 8.37 -10.12
N HIS A 172 -8.28 7.58 -9.57
CA HIS A 172 -8.03 6.66 -8.45
C HIS A 172 -7.81 5.26 -8.96
N SER A 173 -6.61 4.73 -8.78
CA SER A 173 -6.26 3.34 -9.15
C SER A 173 -4.97 2.91 -8.46
N GLY A 174 -4.68 1.59 -8.48
CA GLY A 174 -3.51 0.98 -7.84
C GLY A 174 -2.69 0.11 -8.79
N SER A 175 -1.92 -0.81 -8.22
CA SER A 175 -1.02 -1.73 -8.95
C SER A 175 -1.71 -2.93 -9.57
N ARG A 176 -3.03 -2.95 -9.56
CA ARG A 176 -3.84 -3.98 -10.18
C ARG A 176 -3.55 -5.36 -9.58
N ASN A 177 -3.68 -6.42 -10.40
CA ASN A 177 -3.39 -7.79 -9.96
C ASN A 177 -1.89 -8.02 -9.67
N LEU A 178 -0.99 -7.12 -10.11
CA LEU A 178 0.44 -7.20 -9.80
C LEU A 178 0.67 -7.06 -8.29
N GLY A 179 0.26 -5.95 -7.70
CA GLY A 179 0.43 -5.72 -6.26
C GLY A 179 -0.29 -6.76 -5.41
N LYS A 180 -1.47 -7.22 -5.84
CA LYS A 180 -2.18 -8.30 -5.16
C LYS A 180 -1.34 -9.58 -5.12
N GLN A 181 -0.77 -10.03 -6.24
CA GLN A 181 0.08 -11.23 -6.26
C GLN A 181 1.32 -11.06 -5.41
N VAL A 182 2.00 -9.91 -5.48
CA VAL A 182 3.17 -9.61 -4.65
C VAL A 182 2.80 -9.64 -3.16
N ALA A 183 1.75 -8.95 -2.73
CA ALA A 183 1.30 -8.95 -1.35
C ALA A 183 0.96 -10.36 -0.84
N GLU A 184 0.24 -11.17 -1.62
CA GLU A 184 -0.14 -12.54 -1.26
C GLU A 184 1.09 -13.47 -1.17
N LEU A 185 2.05 -13.34 -2.08
CA LEU A 185 3.29 -14.13 -2.06
C LEU A 185 4.13 -13.82 -0.81
N TYR A 186 4.35 -12.54 -0.53
CA TYR A 186 5.14 -12.14 0.64
C TYR A 186 4.43 -12.40 1.97
N GLN A 187 3.08 -12.26 2.03
CA GLN A 187 2.34 -12.66 3.23
C GLN A 187 2.44 -14.17 3.48
N LYS A 188 2.35 -14.99 2.42
CA LYS A 188 2.55 -16.44 2.54
C LYS A 188 3.98 -16.77 3.00
N LEU A 189 4.98 -16.07 2.47
CA LEU A 189 6.36 -16.22 2.91
C LEU A 189 6.51 -15.85 4.40
N ALA A 190 5.93 -14.72 4.83
CA ALA A 190 5.92 -14.30 6.23
C ALA A 190 5.31 -15.36 7.15
N ILE A 191 4.17 -15.93 6.78
CA ILE A 191 3.52 -17.01 7.53
C ILE A 191 4.46 -18.22 7.66
N ASN A 192 5.08 -18.62 6.57
CA ASN A 192 6.00 -19.77 6.58
C ASN A 192 7.24 -19.51 7.46
N LEU A 193 7.84 -18.32 7.37
CA LEU A 193 8.99 -17.93 8.17
C LEU A 193 8.66 -17.89 9.68
N ASN A 194 7.51 -17.31 10.03
CA ASN A 194 7.06 -17.26 11.43
C ASN A 194 6.62 -18.64 11.98
N ARG A 195 6.44 -19.62 11.10
CA ARG A 195 6.26 -21.06 11.45
C ARG A 195 7.57 -21.85 11.51
N GLY A 196 8.73 -21.19 11.42
CA GLY A 196 10.04 -21.84 11.47
C GLY A 196 10.58 -22.33 10.13
N TYR A 197 10.06 -21.84 8.99
CA TYR A 197 10.54 -22.23 7.66
C TYR A 197 12.02 -21.86 7.44
N GLY A 198 12.51 -20.77 8.04
CA GLY A 198 13.91 -20.40 7.99
C GLY A 198 14.81 -21.49 8.60
N GLU A 199 14.48 -21.96 9.82
CA GLU A 199 15.15 -23.07 10.48
C GLU A 199 15.05 -24.38 9.67
N TYR A 200 13.90 -24.60 9.02
CA TYR A 200 13.72 -25.75 8.13
C TYR A 200 14.71 -25.72 6.97
N LEU A 201 14.93 -24.57 6.32
CA LEU A 201 15.89 -24.47 5.20
C LEU A 201 17.32 -24.75 5.66
N GLU A 202 17.74 -24.20 6.80
CA GLU A 202 19.08 -24.45 7.37
C GLU A 202 19.25 -25.93 7.72
N LYS A 203 18.31 -26.53 8.44
CA LYS A 203 18.33 -27.95 8.80
C LYS A 203 18.27 -28.86 7.57
N ARG A 204 17.50 -28.46 6.53
CA ARG A 204 17.42 -29.16 5.25
C ARG A 204 18.80 -29.24 4.58
N ASP A 205 19.48 -28.12 4.48
CA ASP A 205 20.78 -28.03 3.81
C ASP A 205 21.86 -28.79 4.62
N GLU A 206 21.78 -28.75 5.94
CA GLU A 206 22.62 -29.54 6.83
C GLU A 206 22.39 -31.05 6.65
N ILE A 207 21.13 -31.51 6.64
CA ILE A 207 20.77 -32.90 6.38
C ILE A 207 21.33 -33.36 5.04
N ILE A 208 21.08 -32.58 3.97
CA ILE A 208 21.55 -32.91 2.62
C ILE A 208 23.09 -33.06 2.58
N ARG A 209 23.81 -32.14 3.21
CA ARG A 209 25.27 -32.15 3.28
C ARG A 209 25.77 -33.38 4.05
N THR A 210 25.28 -33.53 5.28
CA THR A 210 25.69 -34.61 6.21
C THR A 210 25.43 -36.00 5.63
N TYR A 211 24.24 -36.24 5.08
CA TYR A 211 23.90 -37.53 4.52
C TYR A 211 24.64 -37.83 3.22
N LYS A 212 25.00 -36.79 2.43
CA LYS A 212 25.89 -36.96 1.26
C LYS A 212 27.30 -37.34 1.68
N GLU A 213 27.87 -36.69 2.70
CA GLU A 213 29.20 -36.97 3.24
C GLU A 213 29.29 -38.38 3.83
N GLN A 214 28.20 -38.83 4.47
CA GLN A 214 28.09 -40.19 5.03
C GLN A 214 27.74 -41.27 4.00
N GLY A 215 27.56 -40.94 2.72
CA GLY A 215 27.14 -41.88 1.69
C GLY A 215 25.70 -42.34 1.73
N ARG A 216 24.88 -41.77 2.61
CA ARG A 216 23.47 -42.14 2.91
C ARG A 216 22.45 -41.40 2.01
N LYS A 217 22.76 -41.20 0.76
CA LYS A 217 21.93 -40.40 -0.19
C LYS A 217 20.48 -40.88 -0.31
N ARG A 218 20.23 -42.20 -0.15
CA ARG A 218 18.87 -42.79 -0.26
C ARG A 218 17.96 -42.40 0.88
N GLU A 219 18.50 -42.05 2.05
CA GLU A 219 17.75 -41.68 3.25
C GLU A 219 17.41 -40.20 3.33
N ILE A 220 17.96 -39.36 2.45
CA ILE A 220 17.75 -37.91 2.45
C ILE A 220 16.25 -37.57 2.32
N GLN A 221 15.51 -38.23 1.44
CA GLN A 221 14.10 -37.96 1.22
C GLN A 221 13.23 -38.20 2.47
N ASP A 222 13.51 -39.30 3.19
CA ASP A 222 12.77 -39.63 4.40
C ASP A 222 13.11 -38.67 5.55
N ALA A 223 14.38 -38.31 5.71
CA ALA A 223 14.81 -37.33 6.69
C ALA A 223 14.20 -35.94 6.43
N LEU A 224 14.16 -35.52 5.17
CA LEU A 224 13.51 -34.24 4.78
C LEU A 224 12.02 -34.27 5.00
N LYS A 225 11.37 -35.41 4.77
CA LYS A 225 9.93 -35.59 5.03
C LYS A 225 9.63 -35.48 6.52
N GLN A 226 10.44 -36.07 7.39
CA GLN A 226 10.31 -35.94 8.83
C GLN A 226 10.51 -34.51 9.31
N LEU A 227 11.54 -33.82 8.80
CA LEU A 227 11.81 -32.42 9.11
C LEU A 227 10.62 -31.53 8.70
N HIS A 228 10.07 -31.77 7.50
CA HIS A 228 8.90 -31.03 6.99
C HIS A 228 7.69 -31.15 7.92
N TRP A 229 7.38 -32.36 8.41
CA TRP A 229 6.30 -32.56 9.38
C TRP A 229 6.54 -31.83 10.68
N GLN A 230 7.75 -31.83 11.23
CA GLN A 230 8.09 -31.11 12.45
C GLN A 230 7.85 -29.59 12.36
N VAL A 231 8.13 -28.98 11.22
CA VAL A 231 7.92 -27.54 10.98
C VAL A 231 6.43 -27.21 10.77
N TYR A 232 5.69 -28.06 10.04
CA TYR A 232 4.25 -27.84 9.81
C TYR A 232 3.39 -28.05 11.06
N GLU A 233 3.82 -28.87 12.01
CA GLU A 233 3.13 -29.11 13.26
C GLU A 233 3.47 -28.08 14.36
N SER A 234 4.46 -27.23 14.15
CA SER A 234 4.79 -26.15 15.10
C SER A 234 3.77 -25.02 14.96
N PRO A 235 2.82 -24.87 15.90
CA PRO A 235 1.87 -23.78 15.82
C PRO A 235 2.61 -22.47 16.01
N THR A 236 2.51 -21.55 15.06
CA THR A 236 2.94 -20.17 15.32
C THR A 236 2.02 -19.56 16.37
N SER A 237 2.59 -18.89 17.37
CA SER A 237 1.82 -18.08 18.32
C SER A 237 1.32 -16.78 17.69
N MET A 238 1.80 -16.47 16.47
CA MET A 238 1.49 -15.27 15.72
C MET A 238 0.26 -15.49 14.84
N PRO A 239 -0.73 -14.59 14.83
CA PRO A 239 -1.81 -14.63 13.88
C PRO A 239 -1.29 -14.54 12.44
N GLU A 240 -1.83 -15.34 11.51
CA GLU A 240 -1.36 -15.39 10.13
C GLU A 240 -1.40 -14.04 9.40
N ASP A 241 -2.40 -13.22 9.73
CA ASP A 241 -2.58 -11.88 9.16
C ASP A 241 -1.58 -10.84 9.69
N LEU A 242 -0.87 -11.15 10.79
CA LEU A 242 0.15 -10.31 11.42
C LEU A 242 1.57 -10.90 11.31
N CYS A 243 1.75 -12.04 10.65
CA CYS A 243 3.08 -12.58 10.34
C CYS A 243 3.89 -11.57 9.53
N TYR A 244 5.15 -11.42 9.90
CA TYR A 244 6.05 -10.37 9.40
C TYR A 244 7.26 -10.93 8.66
N LEU A 245 7.91 -10.06 7.92
CA LEU A 245 9.20 -10.26 7.26
C LEU A 245 10.27 -9.46 7.98
N GLU A 246 11.49 -10.00 8.06
CA GLU A 246 12.67 -9.36 8.61
C GLU A 246 13.93 -9.75 7.81
N GLY A 247 15.05 -9.05 8.04
CA GLY A 247 16.32 -9.30 7.37
C GLY A 247 16.20 -9.25 5.83
N ILE A 248 16.85 -10.19 5.14
CA ILE A 248 16.87 -10.23 3.68
C ILE A 248 15.47 -10.34 3.04
N TYR A 249 14.54 -11.00 3.71
CA TYR A 249 13.16 -11.13 3.20
C TYR A 249 12.40 -9.82 3.28
N LEU A 250 12.69 -8.98 4.28
CA LEU A 250 12.18 -7.62 4.33
C LEU A 250 12.77 -6.76 3.22
N GLU A 251 14.09 -6.84 2.98
CA GLU A 251 14.75 -6.12 1.89
C GLU A 251 14.17 -6.49 0.52
N ASP A 252 13.97 -7.78 0.24
CA ASP A 252 13.34 -8.25 -0.98
C ASP A 252 11.90 -7.74 -1.14
N TYR A 253 11.14 -7.72 -0.04
CA TYR A 253 9.77 -7.21 -0.03
C TYR A 253 9.72 -5.71 -0.31
N LEU A 254 10.56 -4.90 0.36
CA LEU A 254 10.62 -3.45 0.14
C LEU A 254 10.96 -3.13 -1.31
N HIS A 255 11.94 -3.82 -1.89
CA HIS A 255 12.30 -3.68 -3.30
C HIS A 255 11.11 -3.97 -4.24
N ASP A 256 10.36 -5.05 -3.99
CA ASP A 256 9.22 -5.41 -4.84
C ASP A 256 8.01 -4.48 -4.62
N VAL A 257 7.83 -3.95 -3.41
CA VAL A 257 6.85 -2.91 -3.10
C VAL A 257 7.13 -1.64 -3.90
N GLU A 258 8.38 -1.17 -3.98
CA GLU A 258 8.76 -0.01 -4.78
C GLU A 258 8.40 -0.18 -6.26
N ILE A 259 8.66 -1.37 -6.83
CA ILE A 259 8.31 -1.67 -8.23
C ILE A 259 6.78 -1.65 -8.42
N CYS A 260 6.02 -2.21 -7.47
CA CYS A 260 4.56 -2.15 -7.52
C CYS A 260 4.02 -0.72 -7.42
N GLN A 261 4.61 0.11 -6.56
CA GLN A 261 4.28 1.53 -6.42
C GLN A 261 4.58 2.31 -7.70
N ALA A 262 5.75 2.06 -8.31
CA ALA A 262 6.13 2.65 -9.59
C ALA A 262 5.17 2.23 -10.73
N PHE A 263 4.76 0.93 -10.74
CA PHE A 263 3.77 0.43 -11.69
C PHE A 263 2.42 1.13 -11.52
N ALA A 264 1.93 1.26 -10.28
CA ALA A 264 0.66 1.92 -9.98
C ALA A 264 0.69 3.41 -10.38
N ARG A 265 1.79 4.09 -10.07
CA ARG A 265 2.04 5.48 -10.46
C ARG A 265 1.95 5.62 -11.98
N ARG A 266 2.74 4.83 -12.71
CA ARG A 266 2.78 4.88 -14.17
C ARG A 266 1.44 4.49 -14.80
N SER A 267 0.70 3.56 -14.18
CA SER A 267 -0.64 3.16 -14.62
C SER A 267 -1.63 4.32 -14.58
N ARG A 268 -1.64 5.13 -13.51
CA ARG A 268 -2.48 6.33 -13.41
C ARG A 268 -2.09 7.41 -14.42
N GLU A 269 -0.80 7.66 -14.57
CA GLU A 269 -0.29 8.61 -15.59
C GLU A 269 -0.71 8.20 -16.99
N LYS A 270 -0.60 6.89 -17.32
CA LYS A 270 -0.99 6.36 -18.63
C LYS A 270 -2.47 6.52 -18.90
N MET A 271 -3.34 6.34 -17.93
CA MET A 271 -4.79 6.61 -18.08
C MET A 271 -5.05 8.09 -18.33
N ALA A 272 -4.37 9.00 -17.62
CA ALA A 272 -4.49 10.44 -17.88
C ALA A 272 -4.03 10.81 -19.28
N GLU A 273 -2.89 10.27 -19.75
CA GLU A 273 -2.42 10.46 -21.13
C GLU A 273 -3.48 10.07 -22.15
N VAL A 274 -4.10 8.88 -22.00
CA VAL A 274 -5.17 8.40 -22.88
C VAL A 274 -6.37 9.34 -22.90
N ILE A 275 -6.80 9.83 -21.72
CA ILE A 275 -7.93 10.76 -21.63
C ILE A 275 -7.60 12.09 -22.30
N LEU A 276 -6.47 12.70 -21.94
CA LEU A 276 -6.05 14.00 -22.47
C LEU A 276 -5.87 13.97 -23.98
N GLU A 277 -5.25 12.90 -24.51
CA GLU A 277 -5.06 12.72 -25.96
C GLU A 277 -6.38 12.59 -26.72
N ARG A 278 -7.32 11.76 -26.20
CA ARG A 278 -8.61 11.53 -26.87
C ARG A 278 -9.56 12.71 -26.80
N THR A 279 -9.45 13.52 -25.75
CA THR A 279 -10.28 14.73 -25.58
C THR A 279 -9.64 16.00 -26.12
N VAL A 280 -8.37 15.91 -26.54
CA VAL A 280 -7.55 17.08 -26.99
C VAL A 280 -7.41 18.13 -25.87
N MET A 281 -7.52 17.71 -24.62
CA MET A 281 -7.28 18.57 -23.46
C MET A 281 -5.80 18.63 -23.12
N THR A 282 -5.39 19.72 -22.49
CA THR A 282 -4.04 19.88 -21.93
C THR A 282 -4.12 19.91 -20.42
N GLY A 283 -3.16 19.27 -19.77
CA GLY A 283 -3.04 19.26 -18.32
C GLY A 283 -1.72 19.86 -17.85
N SER A 284 -1.71 20.39 -16.65
CA SER A 284 -0.52 20.95 -16.01
C SER A 284 -0.51 20.62 -14.54
N ASP A 285 0.61 20.90 -13.85
CA ASP A 285 0.72 20.86 -12.39
C ASP A 285 0.15 19.57 -11.75
N ALA A 286 0.52 18.43 -12.34
CA ALA A 286 0.01 17.13 -11.90
C ALA A 286 0.79 16.61 -10.69
N PHE A 287 0.08 15.89 -9.79
CA PHE A 287 0.67 15.29 -8.59
C PHE A 287 -0.04 14.00 -8.20
N HIS A 288 0.64 13.18 -7.38
CA HIS A 288 0.11 11.95 -6.83
C HIS A 288 -0.19 12.09 -5.34
N THR A 289 -1.26 11.43 -4.88
CA THR A 289 -1.58 11.23 -3.48
C THR A 289 -1.80 9.73 -3.25
N ILE A 290 -0.83 9.06 -2.64
CA ILE A 290 -0.81 7.60 -2.48
C ILE A 290 -1.21 7.25 -1.05
N HIS A 291 -2.02 6.20 -0.85
CA HIS A 291 -2.58 5.87 0.47
C HIS A 291 -2.40 4.41 0.93
N ASN A 292 -1.83 3.52 0.10
CA ASN A 292 -1.45 2.15 0.48
C ASN A 292 -0.03 1.87 0.00
N TYR A 293 0.96 2.20 0.83
CA TYR A 293 2.35 2.11 0.41
C TYR A 293 3.34 2.10 1.58
N ILE A 294 4.59 1.84 1.27
CA ILE A 294 5.74 2.06 2.14
C ILE A 294 6.59 3.16 1.51
N ASP A 295 6.84 4.19 2.28
CA ASP A 295 7.90 5.15 2.01
C ASP A 295 9.21 4.50 2.45
N THR A 296 10.01 4.05 1.50
CA THR A 296 11.25 3.30 1.77
C THR A 296 12.42 4.19 2.16
N ASP A 297 12.35 5.49 1.85
CA ASP A 297 13.35 6.47 2.28
C ASP A 297 13.18 6.83 3.77
N GLU A 298 11.94 7.02 4.20
CA GLU A 298 11.60 7.36 5.58
C GLU A 298 11.23 6.15 6.44
N MET A 299 11.09 4.98 5.83
CA MET A 299 10.62 3.75 6.46
C MET A 299 9.28 3.94 7.17
N ILE A 300 8.32 4.55 6.48
CA ILE A 300 6.96 4.77 6.96
C ILE A 300 5.97 3.99 6.10
N LEU A 301 5.25 3.08 6.74
CA LEU A 301 4.12 2.37 6.18
C LEU A 301 2.85 3.20 6.33
N ARG A 302 2.04 3.28 5.25
CA ARG A 302 0.73 3.94 5.25
C ARG A 302 -0.32 3.03 4.64
N LYS A 303 -1.42 2.81 5.35
CA LYS A 303 -2.60 2.08 4.89
C LYS A 303 -3.86 2.92 5.11
N GLY A 304 -4.46 3.40 4.02
CA GLY A 304 -5.54 4.37 4.11
C GLY A 304 -5.10 5.66 4.79
N ALA A 305 -3.86 6.06 4.55
CA ALA A 305 -3.26 7.30 5.01
C ALA A 305 -2.29 7.82 3.94
N ILE A 306 -2.19 9.12 3.79
CA ILE A 306 -1.38 9.77 2.78
C ILE A 306 -0.17 10.48 3.41
N ALA A 307 0.89 10.69 2.65
CA ALA A 307 1.93 11.65 3.02
C ALA A 307 1.36 13.07 3.00
N ALA A 308 1.87 13.92 3.89
CA ALA A 308 1.50 15.33 3.98
C ALA A 308 2.68 16.16 4.51
N HIS A 309 3.82 16.02 3.82
CA HIS A 309 5.01 16.79 4.13
C HIS A 309 4.78 18.29 3.95
N LYS A 310 5.60 19.10 4.57
CA LYS A 310 5.48 20.56 4.46
C LYS A 310 5.61 21.02 3.00
N GLY A 311 4.54 21.63 2.50
CA GLY A 311 4.47 22.14 1.13
C GLY A 311 4.00 21.10 0.08
N GLU A 312 3.78 19.85 0.46
CA GLU A 312 3.29 18.80 -0.43
C GLU A 312 1.80 19.01 -0.76
N LYS A 313 1.46 18.93 -2.06
CA LYS A 313 0.05 18.97 -2.51
C LYS A 313 -0.58 17.61 -2.26
N VAL A 314 -1.79 17.63 -1.71
CA VAL A 314 -2.55 16.42 -1.43
C VAL A 314 -4.00 16.60 -1.84
N LEU A 315 -4.61 15.52 -2.32
CA LEU A 315 -6.04 15.42 -2.61
C LEU A 315 -6.65 14.39 -1.65
N ILE A 316 -7.73 14.78 -0.98
CA ILE A 316 -8.46 13.94 -0.02
C ILE A 316 -9.91 13.89 -0.49
N PRO A 317 -10.40 12.81 -1.12
CA PRO A 317 -11.80 12.68 -1.54
C PRO A 317 -12.73 12.60 -0.33
N ILE A 318 -13.87 13.25 -0.42
CA ILE A 318 -14.93 13.21 0.59
C ILE A 318 -16.01 12.22 0.14
N ASN A 319 -16.67 12.53 -0.94
CA ASN A 319 -17.67 11.70 -1.60
C ASN A 319 -18.07 12.32 -2.95
N MET A 320 -18.83 11.60 -3.76
CA MET A 320 -19.26 12.03 -5.11
C MET A 320 -20.08 13.32 -5.13
N LYS A 321 -20.68 13.74 -4.03
CA LYS A 321 -21.51 14.97 -3.94
C LYS A 321 -20.70 16.18 -3.51
N ASP A 322 -19.83 15.98 -2.52
CA ASP A 322 -19.08 17.06 -1.88
C ASP A 322 -17.66 17.21 -2.50
N GLY A 323 -17.30 16.30 -3.44
CA GLY A 323 -16.03 16.32 -4.15
C GLY A 323 -14.84 15.96 -3.27
N SER A 324 -13.72 16.65 -3.47
CA SER A 324 -12.43 16.38 -2.84
C SER A 324 -11.85 17.63 -2.17
N ILE A 325 -11.03 17.46 -1.15
CA ILE A 325 -10.24 18.52 -0.53
C ILE A 325 -8.87 18.59 -1.21
N LEU A 326 -8.57 19.71 -1.86
CA LEU A 326 -7.22 20.02 -2.30
C LEU A 326 -6.52 20.81 -1.19
N ALA A 327 -5.39 20.31 -0.69
CA ALA A 327 -4.70 20.90 0.45
C ALA A 327 -3.17 20.88 0.30
N ILE A 328 -2.50 21.58 1.22
CA ILE A 328 -1.05 21.59 1.34
C ILE A 328 -0.66 20.99 2.69
N GLY A 329 0.20 20.00 2.65
CA GLY A 329 0.74 19.33 3.82
C GLY A 329 1.46 20.28 4.77
N LYS A 330 1.32 20.05 6.06
CA LYS A 330 1.98 20.84 7.12
C LYS A 330 3.28 20.20 7.63
N GLY A 331 3.51 18.93 7.33
CA GLY A 331 4.70 18.19 7.75
C GLY A 331 4.75 17.96 9.26
N ASN A 332 3.66 17.44 9.86
CA ASN A 332 3.62 17.19 11.30
C ASN A 332 4.30 15.84 11.63
N PRO A 333 5.47 15.82 12.31
CA PRO A 333 6.16 14.58 12.66
C PRO A 333 5.41 13.75 13.70
N GLU A 334 4.56 14.36 14.54
CA GLU A 334 3.73 13.64 15.49
C GLU A 334 2.66 12.76 14.80
N TRP A 335 2.40 13.00 13.51
CA TRP A 335 1.48 12.24 12.66
C TRP A 335 2.20 11.39 11.62
N ASN A 336 3.50 11.09 11.80
CA ASN A 336 4.35 10.47 10.79
C ASN A 336 4.28 11.21 9.44
N PHE A 337 4.26 12.55 9.46
CA PHE A 337 4.10 13.38 8.25
C PHE A 337 2.90 12.97 7.39
N SER A 338 1.82 12.51 8.00
CA SER A 338 0.68 11.90 7.33
C SER A 338 -0.61 12.67 7.54
N ALA A 339 -1.60 12.37 6.70
CA ALA A 339 -2.98 12.87 6.77
C ALA A 339 -3.97 11.74 6.46
N PRO A 340 -5.28 11.90 6.77
CA PRO A 340 -6.31 10.96 6.35
C PRO A 340 -6.39 10.87 4.82
N HIS A 341 -6.79 9.71 4.31
CA HIS A 341 -6.95 9.50 2.87
C HIS A 341 -8.36 9.85 2.35
N GLY A 342 -9.35 9.97 3.26
CA GLY A 342 -10.74 10.26 2.91
C GLY A 342 -11.53 9.02 2.49
N ALA A 343 -12.40 9.16 1.47
CA ALA A 343 -13.28 8.12 0.96
C ALA A 343 -12.73 7.41 -0.28
N GLY A 344 -11.43 7.43 -0.48
CA GLY A 344 -10.75 6.83 -1.63
C GLY A 344 -10.66 5.32 -1.59
#